data_44b9d905d181212aa8de0e1733b4b0e2
#
_entry.id   44b9d905d181212aa8de0e1733b4b0e2
#
_cell.length_a   1.000
_cell.length_b   1.000
_cell.length_c   1.000
_cell.angle_alpha   90.00
_cell.angle_beta   90.00
_cell.angle_gamma   90.00
#
_symmetry.space_group_name_H-M   'P 1'
#
loop_
_entity.id
_entity.type
_entity.pdbx_description
1 polymer ?
#
loop_
_entity_poly.entity_id
_entity_poly.type
_entity_poly.pdbx_seq_one_letter_code
_entity_poly.pdbx_strand_id
1 'polypeptide(L)'
;MPISAEQLDHALRVAEHRGDSHLPFLWELVGTAAIDRHERSIARRIQEARFPNQGALEDFDWSFNAAAIDRTHIEQLATGEWVSRTENLVMLGQSGVGKSRLLEGIGRRLCALGKRVRYTTSGDLIRQLTASLADGTLPKQLSYWANFELLIIDEFGLDYVERKLDPQGAHLLFKVISARTGKSSTAMGTNLEFEVWGDYLGDAPLAMALLDRIVDRAVLLKIMGKSYRASRALRIKPTTSPESTT
;
A
#
# COMPACT_ATOMS: atom_id res chain seq x y z
N MET A 1 3.95 14.04 22.93
CA MET A 1 4.61 15.32 23.32
C MET A 1 3.67 16.06 24.25
N PRO A 2 4.19 16.76 25.24
CA PRO A 2 3.38 17.65 26.05
C PRO A 2 2.81 18.79 25.18
N ILE A 3 1.72 19.38 25.60
CA ILE A 3 1.15 20.60 25.02
C ILE A 3 2.27 21.66 25.03
N SER A 4 2.50 22.33 23.89
CA SER A 4 3.54 23.37 23.86
C SER A 4 3.12 24.60 24.68
N ALA A 5 4.09 25.36 25.17
CA ALA A 5 3.80 26.58 25.89
C ALA A 5 2.96 27.58 25.07
N GLU A 6 3.23 27.66 23.76
CA GLU A 6 2.47 28.49 22.81
C GLU A 6 1.01 28.05 22.67
N GLN A 7 0.76 26.74 22.62
CA GLN A 7 -0.60 26.18 22.57
C GLN A 7 -1.36 26.45 23.85
N LEU A 8 -0.70 26.33 25.01
CA LEU A 8 -1.28 26.62 26.29
C LEU A 8 -1.64 28.11 26.42
N ASP A 9 -0.71 29.00 26.07
CA ASP A 9 -0.90 30.47 26.10
C ASP A 9 -2.04 30.90 25.16
N HIS A 10 -2.12 30.32 23.96
CA HIS A 10 -3.21 30.63 23.05
C HIS A 10 -4.56 30.19 23.62
N ALA A 11 -4.65 28.97 24.14
CA ALA A 11 -5.88 28.45 24.72
C ALA A 11 -6.33 29.25 25.95
N LEU A 12 -5.38 29.69 26.80
CA LEU A 12 -5.68 30.56 27.95
C LEU A 12 -6.28 31.89 27.50
N ARG A 13 -5.67 32.59 26.55
CA ARG A 13 -6.21 33.88 26.03
C ARG A 13 -7.60 33.73 25.43
N VAL A 14 -7.86 32.65 24.72
CA VAL A 14 -9.18 32.39 24.13
C VAL A 14 -10.22 32.13 25.22
N ALA A 15 -9.88 31.33 26.24
CA ALA A 15 -10.77 31.03 27.35
C ALA A 15 -11.07 32.28 28.21
N GLU A 16 -10.07 33.11 28.50
CA GLU A 16 -10.21 34.38 29.19
C GLU A 16 -11.15 35.33 28.42
N HIS A 17 -10.99 35.44 27.13
CA HIS A 17 -11.84 36.30 26.27
C HIS A 17 -13.29 35.83 26.20
N ARG A 18 -13.54 34.52 26.30
CA ARG A 18 -14.88 33.92 26.32
C ARG A 18 -15.51 33.89 27.73
N GLY A 19 -14.72 34.09 28.78
CA GLY A 19 -15.16 33.92 30.15
C GLY A 19 -15.43 32.46 30.53
N ASP A 20 -14.70 31.54 29.89
CA ASP A 20 -14.88 30.10 30.09
C ASP A 20 -14.48 29.67 31.51
N SER A 21 -15.27 28.77 32.09
CA SER A 21 -14.89 28.11 33.35
C SER A 21 -13.77 27.07 33.10
N HIS A 22 -13.14 26.60 34.16
CA HIS A 22 -11.97 25.69 34.06
C HIS A 22 -12.25 24.40 33.30
N LEU A 23 -13.44 23.82 33.38
CA LEU A 23 -13.80 22.57 32.73
C LEU A 23 -13.88 22.68 31.20
N PRO A 24 -14.61 23.64 30.58
CA PRO A 24 -14.57 23.87 29.14
C PRO A 24 -13.17 24.14 28.62
N PHE A 25 -12.38 24.97 29.32
CA PHE A 25 -11.00 25.23 28.95
C PHE A 25 -10.14 23.96 28.90
N LEU A 26 -10.18 23.12 29.93
CA LEU A 26 -9.44 21.86 29.97
C LEU A 26 -9.90 20.90 28.90
N TRP A 27 -11.21 20.84 28.64
CA TRP A 27 -11.77 19.99 27.59
C TRP A 27 -11.29 20.40 26.20
N GLU A 28 -11.28 21.69 25.90
CA GLU A 28 -10.80 22.21 24.61
C GLU A 28 -9.29 21.97 24.47
N LEU A 29 -8.51 22.25 25.51
CA LEU A 29 -7.06 22.06 25.51
C LEU A 29 -6.65 20.58 25.31
N VAL A 30 -7.28 19.67 26.06
CA VAL A 30 -7.01 18.23 25.94
C VAL A 30 -7.53 17.69 24.61
N GLY A 31 -8.69 18.15 24.15
CA GLY A 31 -9.27 17.77 22.87
C GLY A 31 -8.35 18.14 21.69
N THR A 32 -7.87 19.39 21.65
CA THR A 32 -6.94 19.86 20.62
C THR A 32 -5.63 19.06 20.66
N ALA A 33 -5.05 18.86 21.85
CA ALA A 33 -3.83 18.07 21.97
C ALA A 33 -4.00 16.60 21.57
N ALA A 34 -5.18 16.01 21.79
CA ALA A 34 -5.51 14.65 21.37
C ALA A 34 -5.63 14.55 19.85
N ILE A 35 -6.27 15.52 19.19
CA ILE A 35 -6.41 15.62 17.74
C ILE A 35 -5.03 15.73 17.10
N ASP A 36 -4.21 16.68 17.52
CA ASP A 36 -2.85 16.89 17.02
C ASP A 36 -1.97 15.63 17.18
N ARG A 37 -2.12 14.93 18.28
CA ARG A 37 -1.40 13.69 18.54
C ARG A 37 -1.85 12.58 17.58
N HIS A 38 -3.15 12.50 17.33
CA HIS A 38 -3.73 11.54 16.40
C HIS A 38 -3.24 11.79 14.98
N GLU A 39 -3.33 13.02 14.49
CA GLU A 39 -2.86 13.41 13.14
C GLU A 39 -1.37 13.13 12.94
N ARG A 40 -0.52 13.52 13.92
CA ARG A 40 0.91 13.20 13.88
C ARG A 40 1.17 11.69 13.85
N SER A 41 0.38 10.92 14.57
CA SER A 41 0.48 9.47 14.58
C SER A 41 0.13 8.86 13.20
N ILE A 42 -0.91 9.37 12.53
CA ILE A 42 -1.29 8.99 11.17
C ILE A 42 -0.17 9.34 10.18
N ALA A 43 0.30 10.60 10.21
CA ALA A 43 1.37 11.07 9.33
C ALA A 43 2.63 10.20 9.45
N ARG A 44 3.02 9.86 10.68
CA ARG A 44 4.16 8.97 10.92
C ARG A 44 3.94 7.57 10.34
N ARG A 45 2.76 6.95 10.51
CA ARG A 45 2.47 5.63 9.93
C ARG A 45 2.51 5.66 8.42
N ILE A 46 1.98 6.71 7.78
CA ILE A 46 2.03 6.89 6.33
C ILE A 46 3.48 7.02 5.84
N GLN A 47 4.31 7.76 6.56
CA GLN A 47 5.74 7.89 6.24
C GLN A 47 6.48 6.55 6.40
N GLU A 48 6.22 5.83 7.49
CA GLU A 48 6.81 4.50 7.75
C GLU A 48 6.36 3.45 6.74
N ALA A 49 5.17 3.59 6.17
CA ALA A 49 4.65 2.69 5.15
C ALA A 49 5.42 2.77 3.83
N ARG A 50 6.08 3.88 3.51
CA ARG A 50 6.89 4.12 2.31
C ARG A 50 6.11 3.94 1.00
N PHE A 51 4.94 4.54 0.90
CA PHE A 51 4.23 4.61 -0.36
C PHE A 51 5.00 5.43 -1.40
N PRO A 52 5.09 4.99 -2.66
CA PRO A 52 5.85 5.71 -3.70
C PRO A 52 5.19 7.03 -4.13
N ASN A 53 3.86 7.13 -3.99
CA ASN A 53 3.10 8.32 -4.37
C ASN A 53 2.28 8.85 -3.19
N GLN A 54 1.79 10.10 -3.32
CA GLN A 54 0.99 10.74 -2.26
C GLN A 54 -0.52 10.61 -2.47
N GLY A 55 -0.98 9.80 -3.41
CA GLY A 55 -2.37 9.75 -3.77
C GLY A 55 -3.27 9.00 -2.78
N ALA A 56 -4.38 9.62 -2.45
CA ALA A 56 -5.44 9.02 -1.65
C ALA A 56 -6.52 8.35 -2.52
N LEU A 57 -7.43 7.56 -1.92
CA LEU A 57 -8.58 6.99 -2.64
C LEU A 57 -9.56 8.07 -3.11
N GLU A 58 -9.61 9.18 -2.40
CA GLU A 58 -10.43 10.35 -2.72
C GLU A 58 -10.05 10.98 -4.07
N ASP A 59 -8.76 10.89 -4.44
CA ASP A 59 -8.21 11.42 -5.69
C ASP A 59 -8.26 10.40 -6.84
N PHE A 60 -8.87 9.25 -6.62
CA PHE A 60 -8.95 8.21 -7.66
C PHE A 60 -10.03 8.56 -8.68
N ASP A 61 -9.68 8.49 -9.96
CA ASP A 61 -10.63 8.71 -11.05
C ASP A 61 -11.53 7.47 -11.23
N TRP A 62 -12.64 7.46 -10.51
CA TRP A 62 -13.62 6.37 -10.54
C TRP A 62 -14.37 6.26 -11.87
N SER A 63 -14.35 7.30 -12.71
CA SER A 63 -15.01 7.28 -14.01
C SER A 63 -14.19 6.49 -15.04
N PHE A 64 -12.89 6.45 -14.85
CA PHE A 64 -12.00 5.66 -15.70
C PHE A 64 -12.07 4.18 -15.29
N ASN A 65 -12.38 3.30 -16.23
CA ASN A 65 -12.59 1.87 -15.95
C ASN A 65 -13.74 1.57 -14.96
N ALA A 66 -14.77 2.42 -14.90
CA ALA A 66 -15.90 2.27 -13.98
C ALA A 66 -16.61 0.91 -14.05
N ALA A 67 -16.62 0.27 -15.23
CA ALA A 67 -17.17 -1.08 -15.41
C ALA A 67 -16.29 -2.21 -14.84
N ALA A 68 -15.00 -1.91 -14.57
CA ALA A 68 -14.02 -2.91 -14.12
C ALA A 68 -13.62 -2.74 -12.64
N ILE A 69 -13.96 -1.60 -12.04
CA ILE A 69 -13.58 -1.27 -10.66
C ILE A 69 -14.86 -0.88 -9.90
N ASP A 70 -15.32 -1.76 -9.05
CA ASP A 70 -16.43 -1.48 -8.14
C ASP A 70 -15.93 -0.62 -6.98
N ARG A 71 -16.32 0.64 -6.99
CA ARG A 71 -15.99 1.62 -5.95
C ARG A 71 -16.43 1.15 -4.56
N THR A 72 -17.64 0.64 -4.45
CA THR A 72 -18.19 0.18 -3.16
C THR A 72 -17.35 -0.92 -2.56
N HIS A 73 -16.92 -1.87 -3.39
CA HIS A 73 -16.04 -2.97 -2.95
C HIS A 73 -14.66 -2.45 -2.51
N ILE A 74 -14.07 -1.49 -3.24
CA ILE A 74 -12.78 -0.89 -2.82
C ILE A 74 -12.94 -0.10 -1.51
N GLU A 75 -14.00 0.67 -1.34
CA GLU A 75 -14.28 1.39 -0.09
C GLU A 75 -14.50 0.41 1.08
N GLN A 76 -15.15 -0.71 0.84
CA GLN A 76 -15.28 -1.79 1.84
C GLN A 76 -13.92 -2.40 2.22
N LEU A 77 -13.04 -2.64 1.26
CA LEU A 77 -11.67 -3.09 1.55
C LEU A 77 -10.89 -2.06 2.37
N ALA A 78 -11.15 -0.77 2.15
CA ALA A 78 -10.51 0.32 2.89
C ALA A 78 -10.96 0.43 4.35
N THR A 79 -12.02 -0.28 4.78
CA THR A 79 -12.39 -0.39 6.21
C THR A 79 -11.42 -1.25 7.01
N GLY A 80 -10.67 -2.14 6.36
CA GLY A 80 -9.65 -2.99 6.97
C GLY A 80 -10.19 -4.20 7.73
N GLU A 81 -11.46 -4.56 7.60
CA GLU A 81 -12.02 -5.75 8.23
C GLU A 81 -11.28 -7.03 7.83
N TRP A 82 -10.96 -7.18 6.54
CA TRP A 82 -10.18 -8.30 6.02
C TRP A 82 -8.78 -8.40 6.66
N VAL A 83 -8.13 -7.26 6.94
CA VAL A 83 -6.85 -7.24 7.67
C VAL A 83 -7.01 -7.73 9.09
N SER A 84 -8.10 -7.37 9.76
CA SER A 84 -8.40 -7.83 11.12
C SER A 84 -8.70 -9.33 11.18
N ARG A 85 -9.17 -9.92 10.06
CA ARG A 85 -9.36 -11.37 9.88
C ARG A 85 -8.14 -12.11 9.34
N THR A 86 -7.01 -11.41 9.18
CA THR A 86 -5.77 -11.96 8.59
C THR A 86 -5.97 -12.56 7.18
N GLU A 87 -6.92 -12.01 6.43
CA GLU A 87 -7.16 -12.37 5.04
C GLU A 87 -6.16 -11.63 4.12
N ASN A 88 -5.96 -12.17 2.92
CA ASN A 88 -5.09 -11.56 1.92
C ASN A 88 -5.90 -10.80 0.86
N LEU A 89 -5.21 -10.01 0.04
CA LEU A 89 -5.79 -9.33 -1.12
C LEU A 89 -4.88 -9.53 -2.33
N VAL A 90 -5.44 -9.99 -3.44
CA VAL A 90 -4.70 -10.07 -4.70
C VAL A 90 -5.42 -9.22 -5.75
N MET A 91 -4.72 -8.21 -6.28
CA MET A 91 -5.18 -7.41 -7.40
C MET A 91 -4.47 -7.84 -8.67
N LEU A 92 -5.21 -8.49 -9.56
CA LEU A 92 -4.73 -8.98 -10.85
C LEU A 92 -5.21 -8.06 -11.97
N GLY A 93 -4.38 -7.78 -12.98
CA GLY A 93 -4.76 -7.03 -14.16
C GLY A 93 -3.57 -6.43 -14.89
N GLN A 94 -3.80 -5.93 -16.09
CA GLN A 94 -2.75 -5.36 -16.94
C GLN A 94 -2.08 -4.14 -16.31
N SER A 95 -0.90 -3.77 -16.83
CA SER A 95 -0.21 -2.56 -16.38
C SER A 95 -1.04 -1.30 -16.70
N GLY A 96 -1.10 -0.36 -15.75
CA GLY A 96 -1.78 0.92 -15.91
C GLY A 96 -3.29 0.92 -15.63
N VAL A 97 -3.91 -0.20 -15.22
CA VAL A 97 -5.36 -0.25 -14.91
C VAL A 97 -5.74 0.35 -13.55
N GLY A 98 -4.76 0.73 -12.70
CA GLY A 98 -5.01 1.39 -11.43
C GLY A 98 -4.66 0.57 -10.17
N LYS A 99 -4.18 -0.67 -10.28
CA LYS A 99 -3.88 -1.55 -9.13
C LYS A 99 -3.03 -0.90 -8.04
N SER A 100 -1.85 -0.40 -8.41
CA SER A 100 -0.91 0.24 -7.48
C SER A 100 -1.57 1.42 -6.75
N ARG A 101 -2.33 2.24 -7.48
CA ARG A 101 -3.03 3.39 -6.91
C ARG A 101 -4.10 2.98 -5.90
N LEU A 102 -4.84 1.91 -6.18
CA LEU A 102 -5.84 1.35 -5.26
C LEU A 102 -5.17 0.75 -4.02
N LEU A 103 -4.09 -0.03 -4.20
CA LEU A 103 -3.32 -0.60 -3.08
C LEU A 103 -2.74 0.49 -2.16
N GLU A 104 -2.16 1.55 -2.74
CA GLU A 104 -1.66 2.69 -1.98
C GLU A 104 -2.79 3.41 -1.22
N GLY A 105 -3.91 3.67 -1.88
CA GLY A 105 -5.05 4.35 -1.27
C GLY A 105 -5.67 3.55 -0.12
N ILE A 106 -5.88 2.23 -0.31
CA ILE A 106 -6.32 1.33 0.76
C ILE A 106 -5.31 1.34 1.91
N GLY A 107 -4.02 1.21 1.61
CA GLY A 107 -2.95 1.23 2.61
C GLY A 107 -2.94 2.51 3.45
N ARG A 108 -3.16 3.68 2.83
CA ARG A 108 -3.25 4.98 3.53
C ARG A 108 -4.45 5.07 4.46
N ARG A 109 -5.61 4.58 4.00
CA ARG A 109 -6.80 4.49 4.87
C ARG A 109 -6.54 3.59 6.07
N LEU A 110 -5.87 2.47 5.88
CA LEU A 110 -5.49 1.57 6.98
C LEU A 110 -4.49 2.21 7.95
N CYS A 111 -3.54 3.01 7.47
CA CYS A 111 -2.67 3.82 8.34
C CYS A 111 -3.48 4.81 9.20
N ALA A 112 -4.51 5.46 8.62
CA ALA A 112 -5.40 6.35 9.36
C ALA A 112 -6.22 5.60 10.42
N LEU A 113 -6.61 4.36 10.13
CA LEU A 113 -7.26 3.45 11.10
C LEU A 113 -6.30 2.84 12.14
N GLY A 114 -5.03 3.28 12.15
CA GLY A 114 -4.05 2.86 13.14
C GLY A 114 -3.24 1.63 12.79
N LYS A 115 -3.47 1.01 11.64
CA LYS A 115 -2.75 -0.20 11.21
C LYS A 115 -1.32 0.10 10.81
N ARG A 116 -0.41 -0.84 11.09
CA ARG A 116 0.99 -0.79 10.62
C ARG A 116 1.07 -1.41 9.23
N VAL A 117 1.22 -0.55 8.23
CA VAL A 117 1.29 -0.93 6.82
C VAL A 117 2.72 -0.75 6.31
N ARG A 118 3.12 -1.61 5.39
CA ARG A 118 4.38 -1.47 4.64
C ARG A 118 4.13 -1.73 3.17
N TYR A 119 4.61 -0.83 2.32
CA TYR A 119 4.61 -0.98 0.87
C TYR A 119 6.02 -1.31 0.38
N THR A 120 6.10 -2.19 -0.60
CA THR A 120 7.33 -2.51 -1.34
C THR A 120 6.96 -3.06 -2.73
N THR A 121 7.87 -2.98 -3.69
CA THR A 121 7.77 -3.78 -4.92
C THR A 121 8.36 -5.17 -4.69
N SER A 122 8.00 -6.16 -5.51
CA SER A 122 8.56 -7.50 -5.39
C SER A 122 10.08 -7.49 -5.67
N GLY A 123 10.55 -6.68 -6.61
CA GLY A 123 11.97 -6.51 -6.91
C GLY A 123 12.75 -5.91 -5.73
N ASP A 124 12.22 -4.86 -5.11
CA ASP A 124 12.85 -4.24 -3.93
C ASP A 124 12.93 -5.20 -2.74
N LEU A 125 11.86 -5.97 -2.52
CA LEU A 125 11.81 -6.97 -1.46
C LEU A 125 12.89 -8.04 -1.68
N ILE A 126 12.97 -8.61 -2.88
CA ILE A 126 13.97 -9.62 -3.23
C ILE A 126 15.36 -9.07 -3.03
N ARG A 127 15.69 -7.89 -3.56
CA ARG A 127 17.02 -7.26 -3.37
C ARG A 127 17.40 -7.11 -1.90
N GLN A 128 16.48 -6.64 -1.05
CA GLN A 128 16.75 -6.47 0.38
C GLN A 128 16.96 -7.81 1.09
N LEU A 129 16.20 -8.83 0.72
CA LEU A 129 16.35 -10.17 1.30
C LEU A 129 17.64 -10.83 0.86
N THR A 130 18.02 -10.70 -0.41
CA THR A 130 19.29 -11.23 -0.94
C THR A 130 20.48 -10.56 -0.27
N ALA A 131 20.48 -9.24 -0.13
CA ALA A 131 21.52 -8.53 0.60
C ALA A 131 21.62 -9.04 2.05
N SER A 132 20.49 -9.27 2.72
CA SER A 132 20.47 -9.80 4.10
C SER A 132 20.91 -11.26 4.22
N LEU A 133 20.82 -12.04 3.15
CA LEU A 133 21.37 -13.37 3.09
C LEU A 133 22.90 -13.34 3.06
N ALA A 134 23.46 -12.41 2.26
CA ALA A 134 24.91 -12.25 2.11
C ALA A 134 25.59 -11.78 3.40
N ASP A 135 24.95 -10.91 4.17
CA ASP A 135 25.48 -10.38 5.44
C ASP A 135 25.03 -11.15 6.70
N GLY A 136 24.30 -12.26 6.54
CA GLY A 136 23.84 -13.12 7.64
C GLY A 136 22.68 -12.53 8.46
N THR A 137 22.03 -11.44 8.02
CA THR A 137 20.94 -10.78 8.75
C THR A 137 19.55 -11.24 8.34
N LEU A 138 19.42 -12.24 7.49
CA LEU A 138 18.15 -12.73 6.96
C LEU A 138 17.08 -13.01 8.03
N PRO A 139 17.36 -13.66 9.19
CA PRO A 139 16.34 -13.89 10.21
C PRO A 139 15.74 -12.59 10.75
N LYS A 140 16.55 -11.56 10.91
CA LYS A 140 16.11 -10.22 11.35
C LYS A 140 15.22 -9.55 10.28
N GLN A 141 15.60 -9.66 9.01
CA GLN A 141 14.80 -9.13 7.89
C GLN A 141 13.47 -9.87 7.74
N LEU A 142 13.44 -11.18 7.86
CA LEU A 142 12.18 -11.94 7.84
C LEU A 142 11.24 -11.50 8.97
N SER A 143 11.78 -11.33 10.19
CA SER A 143 11.01 -10.82 11.34
C SER A 143 10.51 -9.40 11.10
N TYR A 144 11.31 -8.53 10.48
CA TYR A 144 10.91 -7.18 10.11
C TYR A 144 9.71 -7.19 9.16
N TRP A 145 9.79 -7.94 8.05
CA TRP A 145 8.71 -8.03 7.07
C TRP A 145 7.46 -8.74 7.60
N ALA A 146 7.62 -9.66 8.54
CA ALA A 146 6.49 -10.35 9.19
C ALA A 146 5.72 -9.46 10.18
N ASN A 147 6.33 -8.38 10.68
CA ASN A 147 5.79 -7.61 11.81
C ASN A 147 4.73 -6.55 11.42
N PHE A 148 4.50 -6.30 10.14
CA PHE A 148 3.46 -5.39 9.68
C PHE A 148 2.11 -6.09 9.63
N GLU A 149 1.03 -5.40 10.06
CA GLU A 149 -0.33 -5.93 9.96
C GLU A 149 -0.75 -6.11 8.51
N LEU A 150 -0.32 -5.19 7.63
CA LEU A 150 -0.46 -5.31 6.19
C LEU A 150 0.89 -5.08 5.49
N LEU A 151 1.30 -6.06 4.68
CA LEU A 151 2.39 -5.92 3.72
C LEU A 151 1.80 -5.82 2.32
N ILE A 152 2.09 -4.73 1.62
CA ILE A 152 1.73 -4.55 0.21
C ILE A 152 2.98 -4.87 -0.63
N ILE A 153 2.86 -5.90 -1.47
CA ILE A 153 3.88 -6.31 -2.45
C ILE A 153 3.31 -6.00 -3.83
N ASP A 154 3.79 -4.95 -4.45
CA ASP A 154 3.33 -4.54 -5.77
C ASP A 154 4.31 -4.95 -6.87
N GLU A 155 3.88 -4.80 -8.13
CA GLU A 155 4.68 -5.08 -9.32
C GLU A 155 5.18 -6.54 -9.42
N PHE A 156 4.49 -7.48 -8.76
CA PHE A 156 4.81 -8.89 -8.92
C PHE A 156 4.55 -9.33 -10.38
N GLY A 157 5.60 -9.82 -11.02
CA GLY A 157 5.59 -10.12 -12.44
C GLY A 157 6.43 -9.15 -13.29
N LEU A 158 6.93 -8.05 -12.71
CA LEU A 158 7.80 -7.08 -13.39
C LEU A 158 9.26 -7.14 -12.90
N ASP A 159 9.57 -7.96 -11.91
CA ASP A 159 10.87 -8.17 -11.28
C ASP A 159 11.74 -9.25 -11.98
N TYR A 160 11.59 -9.37 -13.31
CA TYR A 160 12.30 -10.39 -14.11
C TYR A 160 13.82 -10.26 -14.06
N VAL A 161 14.35 -9.04 -14.03
CA VAL A 161 15.78 -8.79 -13.96
C VAL A 161 16.34 -9.23 -12.61
N GLU A 162 15.69 -8.82 -11.52
CA GLU A 162 16.06 -9.18 -10.16
C GLU A 162 16.08 -10.71 -9.99
N ARG A 163 15.07 -11.40 -10.55
CA ARG A 163 14.99 -12.86 -10.49
C ARG A 163 16.07 -13.58 -11.28
N LYS A 164 16.45 -13.06 -12.44
CA LYS A 164 17.58 -13.63 -13.22
C LYS A 164 18.91 -13.48 -12.51
N LEU A 165 19.09 -12.38 -11.79
CA LEU A 165 20.30 -12.11 -11.02
C LEU A 165 20.34 -12.90 -9.70
N ASP A 166 19.15 -13.27 -9.18
CA ASP A 166 19.03 -14.01 -7.93
C ASP A 166 18.06 -15.20 -8.04
N PRO A 167 18.56 -16.39 -8.37
CA PRO A 167 17.74 -17.61 -8.43
C PRO A 167 17.06 -17.98 -7.10
N GLN A 168 17.55 -17.46 -5.96
CA GLN A 168 16.97 -17.71 -4.64
C GLN A 168 15.83 -16.76 -4.30
N GLY A 169 15.61 -15.71 -5.11
CA GLY A 169 14.61 -14.68 -4.84
C GLY A 169 13.19 -15.22 -4.62
N ALA A 170 12.82 -16.26 -5.38
CA ALA A 170 11.51 -16.92 -5.22
C ALA A 170 11.38 -17.60 -3.84
N HIS A 171 12.43 -18.29 -3.37
CA HIS A 171 12.45 -18.92 -2.05
C HIS A 171 12.46 -17.88 -0.92
N LEU A 172 13.13 -16.76 -1.10
CA LEU A 172 13.14 -15.66 -0.11
C LEU A 172 11.78 -15.01 0.01
N LEU A 173 11.12 -14.77 -1.12
CA LEU A 173 9.72 -14.29 -1.13
C LEU A 173 8.80 -15.27 -0.41
N PHE A 174 8.90 -16.57 -0.72
CA PHE A 174 8.14 -17.61 -0.07
C PHE A 174 8.35 -17.63 1.46
N LYS A 175 9.59 -17.44 1.96
CA LYS A 175 9.87 -17.36 3.40
C LYS A 175 9.13 -16.18 4.05
N VAL A 176 9.07 -15.02 3.41
CA VAL A 176 8.32 -13.85 3.91
C VAL A 176 6.83 -14.17 3.99
N ILE A 177 6.24 -14.68 2.91
CA ILE A 177 4.81 -15.00 2.86
C ILE A 177 4.48 -16.07 3.91
N SER A 178 5.28 -17.14 4.02
CA SER A 178 5.09 -18.20 5.00
C SER A 178 5.17 -17.69 6.44
N ALA A 179 6.08 -16.76 6.74
CA ALA A 179 6.18 -16.18 8.08
C ALA A 179 4.94 -15.33 8.45
N ARG A 180 4.20 -14.87 7.47
CA ARG A 180 2.99 -14.03 7.62
C ARG A 180 1.69 -14.82 7.63
N THR A 181 1.66 -16.00 6.99
CA THR A 181 0.45 -16.83 6.84
C THR A 181 -0.26 -17.06 8.16
N GLY A 182 -1.54 -16.74 8.23
CA GLY A 182 -2.39 -16.88 9.43
C GLY A 182 -2.10 -15.91 10.57
N LYS A 183 -1.15 -14.98 10.41
CA LYS A 183 -0.74 -14.00 11.44
C LYS A 183 -0.99 -12.57 11.03
N SER A 184 -0.84 -12.25 9.76
CA SER A 184 -0.97 -10.90 9.22
C SER A 184 -1.29 -10.95 7.72
N SER A 185 -1.89 -9.91 7.20
CA SER A 185 -2.37 -9.84 5.83
C SER A 185 -1.29 -9.42 4.84
N THR A 186 -1.35 -9.99 3.64
CA THR A 186 -0.54 -9.56 2.50
C THR A 186 -1.45 -9.11 1.37
N ALA A 187 -1.18 -7.94 0.80
CA ALA A 187 -1.81 -7.47 -0.43
C ALA A 187 -0.80 -7.58 -1.58
N MET A 188 -1.19 -8.17 -2.69
CA MET A 188 -0.31 -8.34 -3.84
C MET A 188 -0.91 -7.69 -5.09
N GLY A 189 -0.11 -6.86 -5.77
CA GLY A 189 -0.41 -6.33 -7.10
C GLY A 189 0.36 -7.10 -8.17
N THR A 190 -0.36 -7.73 -9.11
CA THR A 190 0.27 -8.54 -10.15
C THR A 190 -0.38 -8.31 -11.52
N ASN A 191 0.39 -8.51 -12.57
CA ASN A 191 -0.07 -8.58 -13.95
C ASN A 191 -0.06 -10.00 -14.52
N LEU A 192 0.38 -10.99 -13.72
CA LEU A 192 0.47 -12.39 -14.13
C LEU A 192 -0.74 -13.17 -13.66
N GLU A 193 -1.36 -13.91 -14.56
CA GLU A 193 -2.34 -14.95 -14.22
C GLU A 193 -1.66 -16.06 -13.41
N PHE A 194 -2.41 -16.71 -12.52
CA PHE A 194 -1.85 -17.70 -11.59
C PHE A 194 -1.21 -18.90 -12.28
N GLU A 195 -1.73 -19.27 -13.44
CA GLU A 195 -1.28 -20.42 -14.24
C GLU A 195 0.19 -20.28 -14.70
N VAL A 196 0.66 -19.03 -14.89
CA VAL A 196 2.03 -18.78 -15.35
C VAL A 196 3.04 -18.56 -14.21
N TRP A 197 2.60 -18.62 -12.94
CA TRP A 197 3.50 -18.39 -11.82
C TRP A 197 4.61 -19.45 -11.70
N GLY A 198 4.32 -20.70 -12.10
CA GLY A 198 5.30 -21.78 -12.14
C GLY A 198 6.50 -21.43 -13.02
N ASP A 199 6.21 -21.03 -14.25
CA ASP A 199 7.22 -20.65 -15.24
C ASP A 199 7.94 -19.36 -14.83
N TYR A 200 7.18 -18.38 -14.33
CA TYR A 200 7.73 -17.11 -13.88
C TYR A 200 8.68 -17.26 -12.67
N LEU A 201 8.36 -18.11 -11.72
CA LEU A 201 9.21 -18.39 -10.55
C LEU A 201 10.34 -19.37 -10.87
N GLY A 202 10.24 -20.11 -11.99
CA GLY A 202 11.20 -21.14 -12.37
C GLY A 202 11.16 -22.40 -11.46
N ASP A 203 10.10 -22.51 -10.65
CA ASP A 203 9.90 -23.61 -9.69
C ASP A 203 8.39 -23.81 -9.49
N ALA A 204 7.82 -24.76 -10.21
CA ALA A 204 6.37 -24.99 -10.17
C ALA A 204 5.88 -25.48 -8.77
N PRO A 205 6.56 -26.39 -8.06
CA PRO A 205 6.21 -26.75 -6.68
C PRO A 205 6.21 -25.55 -5.74
N LEU A 206 7.21 -24.68 -5.83
CA LEU A 206 7.30 -23.46 -5.00
C LEU A 206 6.18 -22.48 -5.34
N ALA A 207 5.86 -22.31 -6.63
CA ALA A 207 4.76 -21.47 -7.07
C ALA A 207 3.42 -21.94 -6.52
N MET A 208 3.14 -23.24 -6.57
CA MET A 208 1.94 -23.82 -5.98
C MET A 208 1.87 -23.58 -4.46
N ALA A 209 2.98 -23.78 -3.75
CA ALA A 209 3.04 -23.53 -2.32
C ALA A 209 2.90 -22.04 -1.96
N LEU A 210 3.35 -21.13 -2.82
CA LEU A 210 3.18 -19.68 -2.66
C LEU A 210 1.72 -19.28 -2.90
N LEU A 211 1.13 -19.79 -3.97
CA LEU A 211 -0.29 -19.56 -4.32
C LEU A 211 -1.21 -20.05 -3.20
N ASP A 212 -1.00 -21.25 -2.70
CA ASP A 212 -1.77 -21.82 -1.59
C ASP A 212 -1.82 -20.87 -0.39
N ARG A 213 -0.69 -20.25 -0.03
CA ARG A 213 -0.61 -19.30 1.09
C ARG A 213 -1.20 -17.93 0.81
N ILE A 214 -1.09 -17.46 -0.42
CA ILE A 214 -1.60 -16.12 -0.80
C ILE A 214 -3.10 -16.16 -1.05
N VAL A 215 -3.58 -17.24 -1.71
CA VAL A 215 -4.98 -17.35 -2.14
C VAL A 215 -5.87 -17.90 -1.01
N ASP A 216 -5.29 -18.63 -0.05
CA ASP A 216 -6.06 -19.06 1.13
C ASP A 216 -6.65 -17.84 1.84
N ARG A 217 -7.99 -17.79 1.91
CA ARG A 217 -8.78 -16.68 2.47
C ARG A 217 -8.46 -15.33 1.84
N ALA A 218 -8.17 -15.29 0.54
CA ALA A 218 -7.90 -14.04 -0.15
C ALA A 218 -9.14 -13.45 -0.81
N VAL A 219 -9.21 -12.12 -0.80
CA VAL A 219 -10.06 -11.37 -1.74
C VAL A 219 -9.30 -11.25 -3.06
N LEU A 220 -9.90 -11.78 -4.13
CA LEU A 220 -9.31 -11.73 -5.47
C LEU A 220 -10.03 -10.67 -6.30
N LEU A 221 -9.31 -9.66 -6.75
CA LEU A 221 -9.83 -8.61 -7.63
C LEU A 221 -9.14 -8.68 -8.98
N LYS A 222 -9.89 -9.05 -10.03
CA LYS A 222 -9.42 -9.01 -11.41
C LYS A 222 -9.90 -7.72 -12.07
N ILE A 223 -8.98 -6.80 -12.36
CA ILE A 223 -9.27 -5.51 -12.98
C ILE A 223 -8.99 -5.60 -14.49
N MET A 224 -10.06 -5.70 -15.27
CA MET A 224 -10.02 -5.77 -16.73
C MET A 224 -10.38 -4.40 -17.30
N GLY A 225 -9.39 -3.63 -17.79
CA GLY A 225 -9.67 -2.28 -18.26
C GLY A 225 -8.56 -1.69 -19.13
N LYS A 226 -8.77 -0.45 -19.58
CA LYS A 226 -7.79 0.29 -20.37
C LYS A 226 -6.69 0.84 -19.48
N SER A 227 -5.48 0.98 -20.03
CA SER A 227 -4.39 1.63 -19.31
C SER A 227 -4.63 3.14 -19.19
N TYR A 228 -4.73 3.64 -17.96
CA TYR A 228 -4.86 5.06 -17.65
C TYR A 228 -3.64 5.86 -18.16
N ARG A 229 -2.44 5.30 -18.01
CA ARG A 229 -1.19 5.92 -18.50
C ARG A 229 -1.21 6.09 -20.02
N ALA A 230 -1.63 5.06 -20.76
CA ALA A 230 -1.74 5.12 -22.22
C ALA A 230 -2.81 6.13 -22.67
N SER A 231 -3.98 6.17 -22.00
CA SER A 231 -5.04 7.12 -22.35
C SER A 231 -4.66 8.58 -22.09
N ARG A 232 -3.83 8.82 -21.07
CA ARG A 232 -3.30 10.16 -20.78
C ARG A 232 -2.28 10.60 -21.82
N ALA A 233 -1.41 9.70 -22.29
CA ALA A 233 -0.43 9.96 -23.35
C ALA A 233 -1.11 10.30 -24.70
N LEU A 234 -2.22 9.64 -25.01
CA LEU A 234 -2.99 9.90 -26.26
C LEU A 234 -3.72 11.26 -26.26
N ARG A 235 -3.84 11.95 -25.12
CA ARG A 235 -4.42 13.29 -25.03
C ARG A 235 -3.45 14.43 -25.40
N ILE A 236 -2.20 14.14 -25.66
CA ILE A 236 -1.25 15.11 -26.19
C ILE A 236 -1.55 15.23 -27.69
N LYS A 237 -2.20 16.34 -28.11
CA LYS A 237 -2.45 16.62 -29.54
C LYS A 237 -1.12 16.66 -30.28
N PRO A 238 -0.99 16.01 -31.47
CA PRO A 238 0.17 16.21 -32.31
C PRO A 238 0.22 17.69 -32.70
N THR A 239 1.40 18.29 -32.56
CA THR A 239 1.65 19.63 -33.03
C THR A 239 1.54 19.61 -34.57
N THR A 240 0.49 20.20 -35.12
CA THR A 240 0.37 20.38 -36.55
C THR A 240 1.51 21.25 -36.99
N SER A 241 2.41 20.74 -37.84
CA SER A 241 3.42 21.54 -38.53
C SER A 241 2.71 22.62 -39.34
N PRO A 242 3.21 23.87 -39.40
CA PRO A 242 2.62 24.88 -40.26
C PRO A 242 2.80 24.44 -41.70
N GLU A 243 1.70 24.40 -42.45
CA GLU A 243 1.71 24.23 -43.90
C GLU A 243 2.60 25.33 -44.52
N SER A 244 3.64 24.90 -45.22
CA SER A 244 4.43 25.75 -46.06
C SER A 244 3.58 26.18 -47.26
N THR A 245 3.07 27.39 -47.20
CA THR A 245 2.46 28.07 -48.37
C THR A 245 3.56 28.42 -49.37
N THR A 246 3.50 27.80 -50.52
CA THR A 246 4.21 28.19 -51.74
C THR A 246 3.39 29.19 -52.51
#